data_f16bd910a81431cdb92a8cd3ae7dd86a
#
_entry.id   f16bd910a81431cdb92a8cd3ae7dd86a
#
_cell.length_a   1.000
_cell.length_b   1.000
_cell.length_c   1.000
_cell.angle_alpha   90.00
_cell.angle_beta   90.00
_cell.angle_gamma   90.00
#
_symmetry.space_group_name_H-M   'P 1'
#
loop_
_entity.id
_entity.type
_entity.pdbx_description
1 polymer ?
#
loop_
_entity_poly.entity_id
_entity_poly.type
_entity_poly.pdbx_seq_one_letter_code
_entity_poly.pdbx_strand_id
1 'polypeptide(L)'
;MNNKPTVLAVDDSPIVQQLLKNALADYYRLLVTGDAMSALSLLFQEPIAVLVLDVMMPDMDGLELCRTIRNLPQFKTLPIVMVTSKDAAFDKIQGQMAGATEYLTKPFEPEQLRQTIHRVVGSPLAEPV
;
A
#
# COMPACT_ATOMS: atom_id res chain seq x y z
N MET A 1 17.79 -8.75 -16.89
CA MET A 1 17.31 -7.59 -16.29
C MET A 1 16.18 -7.83 -15.36
N ASN A 2 16.39 -7.52 -14.21
CA ASN A 2 15.47 -7.88 -13.19
C ASN A 2 14.65 -6.68 -12.77
N ASN A 3 13.46 -6.58 -13.30
CA ASN A 3 12.62 -5.44 -13.02
C ASN A 3 11.53 -5.81 -12.04
N LYS A 4 11.91 -5.92 -10.80
CA LYS A 4 10.91 -6.16 -9.77
C LYS A 4 9.99 -4.95 -9.67
N PRO A 5 8.69 -5.19 -9.53
CA PRO A 5 7.77 -4.08 -9.28
C PRO A 5 8.13 -3.37 -7.99
N THR A 6 7.88 -2.08 -7.95
CA THR A 6 8.18 -1.28 -6.77
C THR A 6 6.95 -1.15 -5.90
N VAL A 7 7.12 -1.49 -4.64
CA VAL A 7 6.07 -1.35 -3.62
C VAL A 7 6.47 -0.19 -2.72
N LEU A 8 5.56 0.73 -2.53
CA LEU A 8 5.75 1.79 -1.55
C LEU A 8 4.89 1.47 -0.34
N ALA A 9 5.52 1.32 0.80
CA ALA A 9 4.82 1.02 2.04
C ALA A 9 4.91 2.22 2.97
N VAL A 10 3.77 2.63 3.49
CA VAL A 10 3.67 3.78 4.38
C VAL A 10 3.16 3.31 5.73
N ASP A 11 4.03 3.34 6.73
CA ASP A 11 3.71 2.89 8.08
C ASP A 11 4.75 3.48 9.01
N ASP A 12 4.32 4.11 10.09
CA ASP A 12 5.24 4.78 10.99
C ASP A 12 5.86 3.86 12.03
N SER A 13 5.46 2.61 12.09
CA SER A 13 5.97 1.66 13.07
C SER A 13 7.25 0.99 12.58
N PRO A 14 8.39 1.14 13.29
CA PRO A 14 9.61 0.45 12.87
C PRO A 14 9.47 -1.06 12.84
N ILE A 15 8.67 -1.62 13.75
CA ILE A 15 8.46 -3.06 13.77
C ILE A 15 7.73 -3.52 12.53
N VAL A 16 6.67 -2.80 12.17
CA VAL A 16 5.91 -3.15 10.97
C VAL A 16 6.77 -2.93 9.72
N GLN A 17 7.56 -1.88 9.68
CA GLN A 17 8.46 -1.65 8.56
C GLN A 17 9.43 -2.82 8.38
N GLN A 18 9.94 -3.35 9.47
CA GLN A 18 10.84 -4.50 9.38
C GLN A 18 10.11 -5.74 8.90
N LEU A 19 8.89 -5.94 9.37
CA LEU A 19 8.06 -7.03 8.88
C LEU A 19 7.85 -6.94 7.38
N LEU A 20 7.56 -5.75 6.90
CA LEU A 20 7.34 -5.54 5.48
C LEU A 20 8.60 -5.85 4.69
N LYS A 21 9.74 -5.40 5.18
CA LYS A 21 11.01 -5.68 4.50
C LYS A 21 11.27 -7.17 4.44
N ASN A 22 11.07 -7.86 5.54
CA ASN A 22 11.31 -9.30 5.58
C ASN A 22 10.36 -10.06 4.65
N ALA A 23 9.14 -9.57 4.52
CA ALA A 23 8.15 -10.26 3.70
C ALA A 23 8.31 -10.00 2.21
N LEU A 24 8.77 -8.81 1.84
CA LEU A 24 8.65 -8.36 0.45
C LEU A 24 9.96 -8.15 -0.28
N ALA A 25 11.06 -7.94 0.43
CA ALA A 25 12.29 -7.49 -0.23
C ALA A 25 12.83 -8.45 -1.28
N ASP A 26 12.55 -9.74 -1.13
CA ASP A 26 13.03 -10.73 -2.10
C ASP A 26 12.20 -10.74 -3.37
N TYR A 27 11.01 -10.18 -3.32
CA TYR A 27 10.07 -10.26 -4.43
C TYR A 27 9.84 -8.93 -5.12
N TYR A 28 10.05 -7.83 -4.39
CA TYR A 28 9.74 -6.51 -4.89
C TYR A 28 10.84 -5.53 -4.52
N ARG A 29 10.91 -4.46 -5.29
CA ARG A 29 11.73 -3.32 -4.88
C ARG A 29 10.90 -2.56 -3.86
N LEU A 30 11.33 -2.55 -2.63
CA LEU A 30 10.52 -1.99 -1.54
C LEU A 30 11.04 -0.64 -1.09
N LEU A 31 10.17 0.34 -1.10
CA LEU A 31 10.43 1.66 -0.53
C LEU A 31 9.51 1.81 0.68
N VAL A 32 10.07 2.31 1.77
CA VAL A 32 9.33 2.42 3.02
C VAL A 32 9.45 3.83 3.56
N THR A 33 8.34 4.40 3.99
CA THR A 33 8.36 5.68 4.64
C THR A 33 7.35 5.71 5.77
N GLY A 34 7.54 6.61 6.70
CA GLY A 34 6.67 6.69 7.87
C GLY A 34 5.75 7.90 7.88
N ASP A 35 5.73 8.68 6.81
CA ASP A 35 4.88 9.87 6.81
C ASP A 35 4.32 10.16 5.43
N ALA A 36 3.25 10.93 5.45
CA ALA A 36 2.47 11.20 4.24
C ALA A 36 3.21 12.06 3.23
N MET A 37 3.95 13.04 3.69
CA MET A 37 4.66 13.94 2.77
C MET A 37 5.73 13.19 1.99
N SER A 38 6.49 12.34 2.69
CA SER A 38 7.48 11.52 2.02
C SER A 38 6.84 10.55 1.05
N ALA A 39 5.68 10.00 1.43
CA ALA A 39 4.97 9.09 0.56
C ALA A 39 4.55 9.78 -0.74
N LEU A 40 3.99 10.96 -0.64
CA LEU A 40 3.59 11.70 -1.82
C LEU A 40 4.78 12.04 -2.70
N SER A 41 5.88 12.44 -2.07
CA SER A 41 7.09 12.76 -2.82
C SER A 41 7.58 11.54 -3.61
N LEU A 42 7.59 10.37 -2.97
CA LEU A 42 8.03 9.15 -3.63
C LEU A 42 7.08 8.75 -4.75
N LEU A 43 5.79 8.95 -4.56
CA LEU A 43 4.82 8.63 -5.61
C LEU A 43 5.09 9.41 -6.88
N PHE A 44 5.52 10.66 -6.75
CA PHE A 44 5.81 11.48 -7.92
C PHE A 44 7.20 11.23 -8.49
N GLN A 45 8.12 10.72 -7.68
CA GLN A 45 9.49 10.53 -8.13
C GLN A 45 9.78 9.16 -8.69
N GLU A 46 9.04 8.13 -8.24
CA GLU A 46 9.33 6.75 -8.55
C GLU A 46 8.15 6.08 -9.23
N PRO A 47 8.40 5.12 -10.11
CA PRO A 47 7.30 4.35 -10.71
C PRO A 47 6.81 3.32 -9.70
N ILE A 48 5.77 3.64 -8.99
CA ILE A 48 5.22 2.77 -7.94
C ILE A 48 4.16 1.87 -8.53
N ALA A 49 4.31 0.56 -8.31
CA ALA A 49 3.35 -0.43 -8.81
C ALA A 49 2.20 -0.66 -7.83
N VAL A 50 2.46 -0.52 -6.55
CA VAL A 50 1.41 -0.69 -5.54
C VAL A 50 1.80 0.09 -4.29
N LEU A 51 0.79 0.65 -3.65
CA LEU A 51 0.94 1.39 -2.40
C LEU A 51 0.32 0.58 -1.28
N VAL A 52 1.10 0.33 -0.23
CA VAL A 52 0.61 -0.31 0.99
C VAL A 52 0.51 0.78 2.04
N LEU A 53 -0.67 1.02 2.54
CA LEU A 53 -0.94 2.22 3.34
C LEU A 53 -1.58 1.87 4.66
N ASP A 54 -0.92 2.21 5.74
CA ASP A 54 -1.47 2.05 7.09
C ASP A 54 -2.54 3.12 7.33
N VAL A 55 -3.69 2.68 7.79
CA VAL A 55 -4.79 3.59 8.08
C VAL A 55 -4.48 4.46 9.29
N MET A 56 -3.84 3.85 10.29
CA MET A 56 -3.65 4.52 11.58
C MET A 56 -2.23 5.05 11.73
N MET A 57 -2.03 6.28 11.35
CA MET A 57 -0.76 6.95 11.59
C MET A 57 -1.01 8.22 12.42
N PRO A 58 -0.13 8.54 13.37
CA PRO A 58 -0.38 9.67 14.26
C PRO A 58 -0.49 11.01 13.55
N ASP A 59 0.30 11.20 12.52
CA ASP A 59 0.36 12.52 11.86
C ASP A 59 -0.62 12.67 10.75
N MET A 60 -1.20 11.60 10.29
CA MET A 60 -2.10 11.68 9.16
C MET A 60 -3.02 10.48 9.09
N ASP A 61 -4.25 10.78 8.76
CA ASP A 61 -5.25 9.76 8.50
C ASP A 61 -4.95 9.10 7.16
N GLY A 62 -4.71 7.78 7.19
CA GLY A 62 -4.45 7.04 5.97
C GLY A 62 -5.61 7.08 4.98
N LEU A 63 -6.83 7.18 5.50
CA LEU A 63 -8.00 7.32 4.63
C LEU A 63 -7.96 8.62 3.84
N GLU A 64 -7.58 9.68 4.53
CA GLU A 64 -7.45 10.98 3.90
C GLU A 64 -6.36 10.97 2.83
N LEU A 65 -5.24 10.36 3.15
CA LEU A 65 -4.16 10.25 2.19
C LEU A 65 -4.60 9.46 0.97
N CYS A 66 -5.33 8.39 1.18
CA CYS A 66 -5.83 7.58 0.08
C CYS A 66 -6.74 8.40 -0.83
N ARG A 67 -7.66 9.17 -0.24
CA ARG A 67 -8.53 10.03 -1.04
C ARG A 67 -7.75 11.05 -1.84
N THR A 68 -6.76 11.66 -1.19
CA THR A 68 -5.92 12.65 -1.85
C THR A 68 -5.21 12.05 -3.07
N ILE A 69 -4.63 10.88 -2.89
CA ILE A 69 -3.92 10.21 -3.96
C ILE A 69 -4.88 9.85 -5.09
N ARG A 70 -6.06 9.33 -4.73
CA ARG A 70 -7.05 8.91 -5.72
C ARG A 70 -7.58 10.07 -6.55
N ASN A 71 -7.56 11.27 -6.00
CA ASN A 71 -8.01 12.45 -6.72
C ASN A 71 -6.98 12.97 -7.70
N LEU A 72 -5.76 12.47 -7.64
CA LEU A 72 -4.74 12.88 -8.60
C LEU A 72 -4.90 12.02 -9.85
N PRO A 73 -5.02 12.65 -11.01
CA PRO A 73 -5.31 11.89 -12.24
C PRO A 73 -4.34 10.76 -12.53
N GLN A 74 -3.05 10.98 -12.26
CA GLN A 74 -2.06 9.97 -12.59
C GLN A 74 -2.12 8.77 -11.67
N PHE A 75 -2.88 8.83 -10.58
CA PHE A 75 -2.97 7.72 -9.63
C PHE A 75 -4.36 7.14 -9.51
N LYS A 76 -5.21 7.40 -10.51
CA LYS A 76 -6.57 6.89 -10.45
C LYS A 76 -6.64 5.37 -10.43
N THR A 77 -5.70 4.71 -11.05
CA THR A 77 -5.70 3.26 -11.13
C THR A 77 -4.58 2.61 -10.34
N LEU A 78 -3.85 3.39 -9.56
CA LEU A 78 -2.79 2.85 -8.73
C LEU A 78 -3.37 1.85 -7.73
N PRO A 79 -2.87 0.61 -7.69
CA PRO A 79 -3.33 -0.32 -6.67
C PRO A 79 -2.95 0.17 -5.29
N ILE A 80 -3.92 0.21 -4.39
CA ILE A 80 -3.71 0.63 -3.01
C ILE A 80 -4.23 -0.45 -2.08
N VAL A 81 -3.33 -0.99 -1.27
CA VAL A 81 -3.69 -1.96 -0.24
C VAL A 81 -3.72 -1.23 1.10
N MET A 82 -4.88 -1.16 1.68
CA MET A 82 -5.06 -0.50 2.96
C MET A 82 -4.82 -1.51 4.08
N VAL A 83 -4.03 -1.13 5.07
CA VAL A 83 -3.74 -2.00 6.20
C VAL A 83 -4.33 -1.38 7.45
N THR A 84 -5.09 -2.18 8.19
CA THR A 84 -5.79 -1.66 9.35
C THR A 84 -5.77 -2.69 10.47
N SER A 85 -6.09 -2.25 11.69
CA SER A 85 -6.18 -3.18 12.80
C SER A 85 -7.44 -4.02 12.66
N LYS A 86 -7.44 -5.15 13.34
CA LYS A 86 -8.61 -6.02 13.30
C LYS A 86 -9.80 -5.31 13.90
N ASP A 87 -10.97 -5.89 13.71
CA ASP A 87 -12.23 -5.32 14.18
C ASP A 87 -12.56 -4.04 13.46
N ALA A 88 -12.11 -3.93 12.26
CA ALA A 88 -12.25 -2.70 11.53
C ALA A 88 -13.24 -2.82 10.39
N ALA A 89 -14.39 -3.42 10.67
CA ALA A 89 -15.43 -3.48 9.65
C ALA A 89 -15.79 -2.08 9.18
N PHE A 90 -15.84 -1.15 10.12
CA PHE A 90 -16.09 0.23 9.77
C PHE A 90 -14.98 0.79 8.90
N ASP A 91 -13.73 0.45 9.23
CA ASP A 91 -12.59 0.92 8.46
C ASP A 91 -12.56 0.32 7.07
N LYS A 92 -13.06 -0.90 6.91
CA LYS A 92 -13.14 -1.51 5.59
C LYS A 92 -14.07 -0.70 4.69
N ILE A 93 -15.22 -0.33 5.21
CA ILE A 93 -16.16 0.47 4.45
C ILE A 93 -15.55 1.80 4.11
N GLN A 94 -14.91 2.43 5.09
CA GLN A 94 -14.26 3.71 4.88
C GLN A 94 -13.15 3.60 3.83
N GLY A 95 -12.38 2.52 3.90
CA GLY A 95 -11.29 2.32 2.94
C GLY A 95 -11.80 2.16 1.52
N GLN A 96 -12.88 1.41 1.35
CA GLN A 96 -13.47 1.26 0.04
C GLN A 96 -13.98 2.58 -0.49
N MET A 97 -14.61 3.36 0.36
CA MET A 97 -15.09 4.68 -0.03
C MET A 97 -13.97 5.64 -0.34
N ALA A 98 -12.83 5.45 0.30
CA ALA A 98 -11.65 6.27 0.02
C ALA A 98 -10.94 5.85 -1.26
N GLY A 99 -11.26 4.68 -1.80
CA GLY A 99 -10.69 4.23 -3.05
C GLY A 99 -9.63 3.15 -2.97
N ALA A 100 -9.54 2.45 -1.84
CA ALA A 100 -8.59 1.36 -1.70
C ALA A 100 -8.97 0.20 -2.62
N THR A 101 -7.93 -0.46 -3.15
CA THR A 101 -8.13 -1.63 -4.02
C THR A 101 -8.37 -2.88 -3.20
N GLU A 102 -7.60 -3.04 -2.15
CA GLU A 102 -7.67 -4.21 -1.29
C GLU A 102 -7.45 -3.79 0.15
N TYR A 103 -7.74 -4.70 1.02
CA TYR A 103 -7.72 -4.47 2.45
C TYR A 103 -6.99 -5.59 3.14
N LEU A 104 -6.19 -5.27 4.13
CA LEU A 104 -5.46 -6.28 4.89
C LEU A 104 -5.53 -5.91 6.35
N THR A 105 -5.83 -6.89 7.18
CA THR A 105 -6.04 -6.65 8.61
C THR A 105 -4.81 -7.06 9.41
N LYS A 106 -4.38 -6.23 10.32
CA LYS A 106 -3.30 -6.55 11.26
C LYS A 106 -3.85 -7.37 12.40
N PRO A 107 -3.11 -8.33 12.88
CA PRO A 107 -1.84 -8.80 12.36
C PRO A 107 -2.06 -9.65 11.11
N PHE A 108 -1.11 -9.62 10.22
CA PHE A 108 -1.19 -10.44 9.01
C PHE A 108 0.05 -11.31 8.91
N GLU A 109 -0.10 -12.43 8.19
CA GLU A 109 1.02 -13.30 7.91
C GLU A 109 1.78 -12.78 6.70
N PRO A 110 3.09 -12.95 6.65
CA PRO A 110 3.86 -12.51 5.48
C PRO A 110 3.33 -13.07 4.18
N GLU A 111 2.89 -14.32 4.19
CA GLU A 111 2.34 -14.94 2.99
C GLU A 111 1.05 -14.25 2.55
N GLN A 112 0.22 -13.89 3.51
CA GLN A 112 -1.03 -13.19 3.23
C GLN A 112 -0.76 -11.84 2.57
N LEU A 113 0.24 -11.13 3.07
CA LEU A 113 0.64 -9.85 2.50
C LEU A 113 1.14 -10.03 1.07
N ARG A 114 2.01 -11.03 0.85
CA ARG A 114 2.55 -11.29 -0.48
C ARG A 114 1.45 -11.64 -1.47
N GLN A 115 0.51 -12.47 -1.03
CA GLN A 115 -0.60 -12.86 -1.90
C GLN A 115 -1.47 -11.66 -2.27
N THR A 116 -1.73 -10.80 -1.31
CA THR A 116 -2.54 -9.62 -1.56
C THR A 116 -1.86 -8.70 -2.56
N ILE A 117 -0.58 -8.45 -2.36
CA ILE A 117 0.16 -7.58 -3.27
C ILE A 117 0.25 -8.20 -4.65
N HIS A 118 0.55 -9.48 -4.72
CA HIS A 118 0.65 -10.17 -5.99
C HIS A 118 -0.67 -10.08 -6.76
N ARG A 119 -1.77 -10.22 -6.05
CA ARG A 119 -3.08 -10.17 -6.67
C ARG A 119 -3.36 -8.81 -7.31
N VAL A 120 -3.03 -7.74 -6.61
CA VAL A 120 -3.32 -6.41 -7.16
C VAL A 120 -2.32 -5.99 -8.22
N VAL A 121 -1.05 -6.37 -8.07
CA VAL A 121 -0.04 -6.06 -9.09
C VAL A 121 -0.32 -6.85 -10.35
N GLY A 122 -0.68 -8.11 -10.18
CA GLY A 122 -0.95 -8.98 -11.33
C GLY A 122 -2.36 -8.90 -11.83
N SER A 123 -3.09 -7.84 -11.49
CA SER A 123 -4.48 -7.72 -11.90
C SER A 123 -4.56 -7.70 -13.42
N PRO A 124 -5.73 -8.01 -13.97
CA PRO A 124 -5.90 -7.98 -15.41
C PRO A 124 -5.54 -6.68 -16.06
N LEU A 125 -5.63 -5.61 -15.34
CA LEU A 125 -5.24 -4.32 -15.86
C LEU A 125 -3.76 -4.27 -16.12
N ALA A 126 -2.98 -4.88 -15.25
CA ALA A 126 -1.56 -4.91 -15.37
C ALA A 126 -1.13 -6.05 -16.27
N GLU A 127 -2.05 -6.91 -16.63
CA GLU A 127 -1.75 -8.09 -17.35
C GLU A 127 -2.05 -7.91 -18.77
N PRO A 128 -1.11 -7.58 -19.54
CA PRO A 128 -1.39 -7.35 -20.94
C PRO A 128 -1.73 -8.61 -21.63
N VAL A 129 -1.32 -9.64 -21.11
CA VAL A 129 -1.44 -10.87 -21.72
C VAL A 129 -1.45 -10.96 -23.06
#